data_031a68b28397d2d1a213942b10d04b53
#
_entry.id   031a68b28397d2d1a213942b10d04b53
#
_cell.length_a   1.000
_cell.length_b   1.000
_cell.length_c   1.000
_cell.angle_alpha   90.00
_cell.angle_beta   90.00
_cell.angle_gamma   90.00
#
_symmetry.space_group_name_H-M   'P 1'
#
loop_
_entity.id
_entity.type
_entity.pdbx_description
1 polymer ?
#
loop_
_entity_poly.entity_id
_entity_poly.type
_entity_poly.pdbx_seq_one_letter_code
_entity_poly.pdbx_strand_id
1 'polypeptide(L)'
;MKAKIIPEPKRVLLWNCSPGSDQYTQLEELCRRYGLEPKAVGGMDAGKTVGFLCGFRGASQAAALLALEDDAYPPALILCGLERDKVSEFVDKVNGCGIQIPLKAMVTIHNRDWMLSQLLAELVRERKEWEGKEV
;
A
#
# COMPACT_ATOMS: atom_id res chain seq x y z
N MET A 1 29.60 -7.85 19.75
CA MET A 1 29.33 -7.26 18.44
C MET A 1 27.86 -6.86 18.36
N LYS A 2 27.61 -5.61 18.07
CA LYS A 2 26.23 -5.12 18.00
C LYS A 2 25.60 -5.56 16.69
N ALA A 3 24.43 -6.20 16.78
CA ALA A 3 23.65 -6.52 15.60
C ALA A 3 23.22 -5.22 14.91
N LYS A 4 23.45 -5.13 13.62
CA LYS A 4 22.92 -4.01 12.84
C LYS A 4 21.40 -4.15 12.72
N ILE A 5 20.69 -3.20 13.28
CA ILE A 5 19.26 -3.10 13.06
C ILE A 5 19.06 -2.43 11.70
N ILE A 6 18.53 -3.19 10.74
CA ILE A 6 18.18 -2.63 9.45
C ILE A 6 16.74 -2.08 9.59
N PRO A 7 16.55 -0.76 9.47
CA PRO A 7 15.20 -0.21 9.59
C PRO A 7 14.30 -0.71 8.46
N GLU A 8 13.01 -0.84 8.76
CA GLU A 8 12.03 -1.18 7.73
C GLU A 8 11.99 -0.09 6.66
N PRO A 9 11.80 -0.47 5.38
CA PRO A 9 11.62 0.53 4.33
C PRO A 9 10.41 1.40 4.65
N LYS A 10 10.52 2.69 4.37
CA LYS A 10 9.42 3.65 4.53
C LYS A 10 8.86 3.97 3.16
N ARG A 11 7.80 3.29 2.79
CA ARG A 11 7.24 3.37 1.45
C ARG A 11 5.73 3.25 1.47
N VAL A 12 5.07 3.89 0.51
CA VAL A 12 3.64 3.74 0.27
C VAL A 12 3.45 3.18 -1.12
N LEU A 13 2.75 2.06 -1.24
CA LEU A 13 2.36 1.54 -2.54
C LEU A 13 1.01 2.14 -2.91
N LEU A 14 0.92 2.66 -4.13
CA LEU A 14 -0.28 3.31 -4.64
C LEU A 14 -0.83 2.51 -5.83
N TRP A 15 -1.95 1.82 -5.60
CA TRP A 15 -2.63 1.04 -6.62
C TRP A 15 -3.82 1.82 -7.17
N ASN A 16 -3.95 1.87 -8.50
CA ASN A 16 -5.06 2.54 -9.19
C ASN A 16 -5.24 4.00 -8.76
N CYS A 17 -4.13 4.66 -8.46
CA CYS A 17 -4.09 6.09 -8.19
C CYS A 17 -3.44 6.74 -9.41
N SER A 18 -4.20 7.53 -10.16
CA SER A 18 -3.77 8.05 -11.47
C SER A 18 -2.52 8.92 -11.38
N PRO A 19 -1.33 8.41 -11.78
CA PRO A 19 -0.11 9.24 -11.81
C PRO A 19 -0.32 10.45 -12.71
N GLY A 20 0.20 11.59 -12.29
CA GLY A 20 0.07 12.83 -13.05
C GLY A 20 -1.19 13.64 -12.78
N SER A 21 -2.12 13.13 -11.98
CA SER A 21 -3.28 13.91 -11.52
C SER A 21 -2.88 14.85 -10.38
N ASP A 22 -3.68 15.89 -10.16
CA ASP A 22 -3.45 16.81 -9.03
C ASP A 22 -3.55 16.09 -7.69
N GLN A 23 -4.48 15.14 -7.58
CA GLN A 23 -4.64 14.33 -6.38
C GLN A 23 -3.40 13.48 -6.11
N TYR A 24 -2.84 12.89 -7.16
CA TYR A 24 -1.61 12.09 -7.02
C TYR A 24 -0.44 12.97 -6.56
N THR A 25 -0.32 14.18 -7.09
CA THR A 25 0.72 15.14 -6.69
C THR A 25 0.58 15.51 -5.21
N GLN A 26 -0.64 15.79 -4.76
CA GLN A 26 -0.92 16.09 -3.36
C GLN A 26 -0.56 14.91 -2.46
N LEU A 27 -0.90 13.71 -2.90
CA LEU A 27 -0.61 12.48 -2.17
C LEU A 27 0.91 12.25 -2.06
N GLU A 28 1.65 12.48 -3.14
CA GLU A 28 3.12 12.38 -3.12
C GLU A 28 3.75 13.37 -2.12
N GLU A 29 3.29 14.61 -2.12
CA GLU A 29 3.78 15.62 -1.19
C GLU A 29 3.51 15.22 0.25
N LEU A 30 2.32 14.70 0.51
CA LEU A 30 1.94 14.23 1.84
C LEU A 30 2.82 13.07 2.29
N CYS A 31 3.09 12.11 1.41
CA CYS A 31 4.01 11.01 1.69
C CYS A 31 5.39 11.52 2.09
N ARG A 32 5.91 12.48 1.36
CA ARG A 32 7.24 13.04 1.64
C ARG A 32 7.31 13.71 3.01
N ARG A 33 6.24 14.37 3.44
CA ARG A 33 6.17 15.00 4.77
C ARG A 33 6.31 13.98 5.90
N TYR A 34 5.89 12.75 5.66
CA TYR A 34 6.00 11.65 6.62
C TYR A 34 7.24 10.78 6.40
N GLY A 35 8.13 11.20 5.51
CA GLY A 35 9.33 10.43 5.20
C GLY A 35 9.05 9.14 4.43
N LEU A 36 7.90 9.06 3.76
CA LEU A 36 7.48 7.90 2.98
C LEU A 36 7.79 8.11 1.51
N GLU A 37 8.32 7.07 0.86
CA GLU A 37 8.56 7.08 -0.57
C GLU A 37 7.31 6.55 -1.29
N PRO A 38 6.63 7.37 -2.11
CA PRO A 38 5.49 6.88 -2.88
C PRO A 38 5.97 6.04 -4.06
N LYS A 39 5.32 4.90 -4.28
CA LYS A 39 5.61 4.01 -5.39
C LYS A 39 4.30 3.59 -6.05
N ALA A 40 4.11 3.98 -7.30
CA ALA A 40 2.97 3.52 -8.08
C ALA A 40 3.17 2.06 -8.45
N VAL A 41 2.14 1.24 -8.23
CA VAL A 41 2.11 -0.16 -8.63
C VAL A 41 0.90 -0.40 -9.51
N GLY A 42 0.98 -1.37 -10.38
CA GLY A 42 -0.08 -1.67 -11.32
C GLY A 42 -0.23 -3.16 -11.57
N GLY A 43 -1.04 -3.50 -12.58
CA GLY A 43 -1.38 -4.88 -12.89
C GLY A 43 -0.20 -5.80 -13.13
N MET A 44 0.91 -5.25 -13.63
CA MET A 44 2.14 -6.02 -13.84
C MET A 44 2.83 -6.43 -12.55
N ASP A 45 2.46 -5.80 -11.43
CA ASP A 45 3.03 -6.09 -10.11
C ASP A 45 2.19 -7.08 -9.32
N ALA A 46 1.06 -7.54 -9.87
CA ALA A 46 0.07 -8.35 -9.15
C ALA A 46 0.62 -9.64 -8.56
N GLY A 47 1.58 -10.27 -9.24
CA GLY A 47 2.21 -11.52 -8.78
C GLY A 47 3.47 -11.31 -7.95
N LYS A 48 3.89 -10.06 -7.76
CA LYS A 48 5.05 -9.74 -6.93
C LYS A 48 4.64 -9.69 -5.47
N THR A 49 5.57 -10.02 -4.57
CA THR A 49 5.26 -9.95 -3.14
C THR A 49 5.21 -8.50 -2.66
N VAL A 50 4.35 -8.26 -1.68
CA VAL A 50 4.22 -6.94 -1.06
C VAL A 50 5.56 -6.48 -0.49
N GLY A 51 6.28 -7.38 0.20
CA GLY A 51 7.59 -7.08 0.77
C GLY A 51 8.62 -6.67 -0.26
N PHE A 52 8.64 -7.34 -1.42
CA PHE A 52 9.53 -6.96 -2.51
C PHE A 52 9.20 -5.55 -3.03
N LEU A 53 7.93 -5.26 -3.24
CA LEU A 53 7.49 -3.96 -3.74
C LEU A 53 7.80 -2.83 -2.74
N CYS A 54 7.77 -3.14 -1.45
CA CYS A 54 8.13 -2.18 -0.40
C CYS A 54 9.62 -2.01 -0.23
N GLY A 55 10.44 -2.91 -0.76
CA GLY A 55 11.88 -2.82 -0.68
C GLY A 55 12.51 -3.54 0.50
N PHE A 56 11.84 -4.54 1.09
CA PHE A 56 12.42 -5.36 2.14
C PHE A 56 13.59 -6.19 1.59
N ARG A 57 14.69 -6.22 2.32
CA ARG A 57 15.84 -7.04 1.95
C ARG A 57 15.47 -8.52 2.05
N GLY A 58 15.89 -9.28 1.03
CA GLY A 58 15.67 -10.72 0.99
C GLY A 58 14.26 -11.14 0.62
N ALA A 59 13.36 -10.19 0.36
CA ALA A 59 12.00 -10.52 -0.07
C ALA A 59 12.02 -11.15 -1.47
N SER A 60 11.22 -12.19 -1.66
CA SER A 60 11.07 -12.81 -2.97
C SER A 60 10.41 -11.86 -3.95
N GLN A 61 10.99 -11.73 -5.15
CA GLN A 61 10.47 -10.81 -6.17
C GLN A 61 9.05 -11.17 -6.58
N ALA A 62 8.81 -12.44 -6.88
CA ALA A 62 7.52 -12.88 -7.39
C ALA A 62 7.14 -14.22 -6.78
N ALA A 63 5.87 -14.35 -6.41
CA ALA A 63 5.28 -15.61 -6.01
C ALA A 63 4.63 -16.32 -7.21
N ALA A 64 4.26 -15.55 -8.26
CA ALA A 64 3.67 -16.09 -9.47
C ALA A 64 3.85 -15.11 -10.64
N LEU A 65 3.76 -15.63 -11.85
CA LEU A 65 3.65 -14.82 -13.06
C LEU A 65 2.18 -14.47 -13.24
N LEU A 66 1.81 -13.27 -12.82
CA LEU A 66 0.43 -12.82 -12.83
C LEU A 66 0.39 -11.36 -13.27
N ALA A 67 -0.42 -11.07 -14.27
CA ALA A 67 -0.71 -9.70 -14.69
C ALA A 67 -2.22 -9.47 -14.65
N LEU A 68 -2.62 -8.33 -14.13
CA LEU A 68 -4.02 -7.90 -14.06
C LEU A 68 -4.16 -6.56 -14.74
N GLU A 69 -5.41 -6.14 -14.99
CA GLU A 69 -5.66 -4.77 -15.40
C GLU A 69 -5.33 -3.82 -14.25
N ASP A 70 -4.89 -2.61 -14.55
CA ASP A 70 -4.49 -1.64 -13.53
C ASP A 70 -5.67 -1.20 -12.66
N ASP A 71 -6.89 -1.39 -13.12
CA ASP A 71 -8.12 -1.06 -12.40
C ASP A 71 -8.89 -2.29 -11.92
N ALA A 72 -8.24 -3.45 -11.86
CA ALA A 72 -8.86 -4.70 -11.41
C ALA A 72 -9.42 -4.61 -9.99
N TYR A 73 -8.86 -3.73 -9.17
CA TYR A 73 -9.31 -3.44 -7.81
C TYR A 73 -9.47 -1.93 -7.64
N PRO A 74 -10.31 -1.50 -6.68
CA PRO A 74 -10.41 -0.07 -6.36
C PRO A 74 -9.07 0.53 -5.90
N PRO A 75 -8.91 1.85 -5.92
CA PRO A 75 -7.70 2.48 -5.44
C PRO A 75 -7.31 2.02 -4.03
N ALA A 76 -6.03 1.74 -3.85
CA ALA A 76 -5.51 1.22 -2.59
C ALA A 76 -4.23 1.95 -2.17
N LEU A 77 -4.10 2.11 -0.85
CA LEU A 77 -2.95 2.71 -0.20
C LEU A 77 -2.36 1.67 0.74
N ILE A 78 -1.13 1.26 0.49
CA ILE A 78 -0.47 0.23 1.29
C ILE A 78 0.75 0.85 1.95
N LEU A 79 0.69 1.00 3.28
CA LEU A 79 1.67 1.72 4.08
C LEU A 79 2.71 0.78 4.66
N CYS A 80 3.98 1.10 4.48
CA CYS A 80 5.10 0.33 5.02
C CYS A 80 6.02 1.24 5.83
N GLY A 81 6.32 0.83 7.06
CA GLY A 81 7.33 1.49 7.87
C GLY A 81 6.89 2.73 8.63
N LEU A 82 5.60 3.03 8.64
CA LEU A 82 5.07 4.16 9.40
C LEU A 82 4.56 3.69 10.76
N GLU A 83 4.90 4.44 11.80
CA GLU A 83 4.46 4.15 13.17
C GLU A 83 2.94 4.27 13.29
N ARG A 84 2.32 3.45 14.15
CA ARG A 84 0.86 3.37 14.28
C ARG A 84 0.18 4.71 14.57
N ASP A 85 0.77 5.50 15.45
CA ASP A 85 0.22 6.81 15.79
C ASP A 85 0.25 7.76 14.60
N LYS A 86 1.23 7.61 13.72
CA LYS A 86 1.36 8.41 12.50
C LYS A 86 0.44 7.93 11.39
N VAL A 87 0.06 6.65 11.38
CA VAL A 87 -0.84 6.08 10.36
C VAL A 87 -2.20 6.79 10.39
N SER A 88 -2.81 6.91 11.56
CA SER A 88 -4.09 7.59 11.70
C SER A 88 -4.02 9.04 11.24
N GLU A 89 -2.97 9.74 11.66
CA GLU A 89 -2.73 11.13 11.26
C GLU A 89 -2.59 11.26 9.73
N PHE A 90 -1.79 10.39 9.12
CA PHE A 90 -1.59 10.36 7.67
C PHE A 90 -2.90 10.11 6.92
N VAL A 91 -3.66 9.11 7.34
CA VAL A 91 -4.95 8.76 6.72
C VAL A 91 -5.94 9.92 6.85
N ASP A 92 -6.00 10.56 8.01
CA ASP A 92 -6.87 11.71 8.22
C ASP A 92 -6.52 12.87 7.28
N LYS A 93 -5.23 13.09 7.05
CA LYS A 93 -4.78 14.14 6.12
C LYS A 93 -5.09 13.79 4.67
N VAL A 94 -4.97 12.53 4.28
CA VAL A 94 -5.38 12.07 2.95
C VAL A 94 -6.87 12.34 2.75
N ASN A 95 -7.69 11.97 3.71
CA ASN A 95 -9.13 12.21 3.66
C ASN A 95 -9.46 13.70 3.64
N GLY A 96 -8.73 14.49 4.41
CA GLY A 96 -8.91 15.94 4.47
C GLY A 96 -8.59 16.67 3.18
N CYS A 97 -7.76 16.09 2.32
CA CYS A 97 -7.47 16.63 0.99
C CYS A 97 -8.53 16.26 -0.04
N GLY A 98 -9.58 15.53 0.35
CA GLY A 98 -10.62 15.09 -0.57
C GLY A 98 -10.22 13.90 -1.44
N ILE A 99 -9.08 13.28 -1.14
CA ILE A 99 -8.60 12.12 -1.88
C ILE A 99 -9.32 10.87 -1.36
N GLN A 100 -10.08 10.23 -2.24
CA GLN A 100 -10.82 9.04 -1.88
C GLN A 100 -10.07 7.78 -2.29
N ILE A 101 -9.53 7.08 -1.30
CA ILE A 101 -8.86 5.80 -1.50
C ILE A 101 -9.57 4.78 -0.61
N PRO A 102 -10.48 3.97 -1.19
CA PRO A 102 -11.32 3.07 -0.40
C PRO A 102 -10.56 1.94 0.30
N LEU A 103 -9.44 1.50 -0.25
CA LEU A 103 -8.68 0.40 0.32
C LEU A 103 -7.41 0.93 0.97
N LYS A 104 -7.20 0.59 2.24
CA LYS A 104 -6.00 0.98 2.98
C LYS A 104 -5.49 -0.19 3.79
N ALA A 105 -4.19 -0.39 3.82
CA ALA A 105 -3.56 -1.46 4.58
C ALA A 105 -2.21 -1.03 5.11
N MET A 106 -1.78 -1.67 6.19
CA MET A 106 -0.41 -1.60 6.68
C MET A 106 0.30 -2.90 6.34
N VAL A 107 1.56 -2.80 5.93
CA VAL A 107 2.39 -3.99 5.73
C VAL A 107 2.81 -4.52 7.09
N THR A 108 2.61 -5.82 7.30
CA THR A 108 2.92 -6.51 8.54
C THR A 108 3.77 -7.76 8.24
N ILE A 109 4.30 -8.40 9.28
CA ILE A 109 5.00 -9.67 9.13
C ILE A 109 4.08 -10.77 8.57
N HIS A 110 2.76 -10.59 8.68
CA HIS A 110 1.79 -11.57 8.21
C HIS A 110 1.50 -11.43 6.71
N ASN A 111 1.51 -10.21 6.17
CA ASN A 111 1.11 -9.99 4.76
C ASN A 111 2.24 -9.59 3.82
N ARG A 112 3.44 -9.33 4.33
CA ARG A 112 4.56 -8.90 3.47
C ARG A 112 4.99 -9.94 2.44
N ASP A 113 4.75 -11.21 2.72
CA ASP A 113 5.09 -12.32 1.81
C ASP A 113 3.96 -12.67 0.86
N TRP A 114 2.80 -12.03 1.00
CA TRP A 114 1.67 -12.24 0.09
C TRP A 114 1.94 -11.58 -1.25
N MET A 115 1.35 -12.13 -2.31
CA MET A 115 1.27 -11.41 -3.58
C MET A 115 0.43 -10.14 -3.40
N LEU A 116 0.77 -9.10 -4.16
CA LEU A 116 -0.01 -7.87 -4.14
C LEU A 116 -1.50 -8.15 -4.43
N SER A 117 -1.80 -9.01 -5.42
CA SER A 117 -3.18 -9.38 -5.74
C SER A 117 -3.92 -10.02 -4.58
N GLN A 118 -3.24 -10.85 -3.78
CA GLN A 118 -3.84 -11.48 -2.61
C GLN A 118 -4.22 -10.44 -1.56
N LEU A 119 -3.35 -9.47 -1.31
CA LEU A 119 -3.64 -8.41 -0.35
C LEU A 119 -4.81 -7.55 -0.82
N LEU A 120 -4.83 -7.16 -2.09
CA LEU A 120 -5.92 -6.36 -2.65
C LEU A 120 -7.25 -7.09 -2.58
N ALA A 121 -7.27 -8.39 -2.90
CA ALA A 121 -8.48 -9.20 -2.82
C ALA A 121 -9.00 -9.29 -1.39
N GLU A 122 -8.10 -9.44 -0.42
CA GLU A 122 -8.46 -9.50 0.99
C GLU A 122 -9.05 -8.18 1.47
N LEU A 123 -8.49 -7.05 1.04
CA LEU A 123 -9.00 -5.73 1.41
C LEU A 123 -10.41 -5.50 0.85
N VAL A 124 -10.66 -5.94 -0.37
CA VAL A 124 -12.00 -5.86 -0.97
C VAL A 124 -12.99 -6.73 -0.17
N ARG A 125 -12.58 -7.94 0.19
CA ARG A 125 -13.42 -8.85 0.98
C ARG A 125 -13.76 -8.25 2.34
N GLU A 126 -12.77 -7.72 3.05
CA GLU A 126 -12.97 -7.08 4.36
C GLU A 126 -13.92 -5.89 4.26
N ARG A 127 -13.76 -5.07 3.23
CA ARG A 127 -14.64 -3.91 3.03
C ARG A 127 -16.09 -4.34 2.79
N LYS A 128 -16.32 -5.37 2.00
CA LYS A 128 -17.67 -5.89 1.75
C LYS A 128 -18.33 -6.43 3.02
N GLU A 129 -17.57 -7.11 3.86
CA GLU A 129 -18.05 -7.60 5.16
C GLU A 129 -18.45 -6.43 6.06
N TRP A 130 -17.64 -5.35 6.07
CA TRP A 130 -17.95 -4.14 6.82
C TRP A 130 -19.25 -3.50 6.36
N GLU A 131 -19.39 -3.32 5.06
CA GLU A 131 -20.61 -2.75 4.47
C GLU A 131 -21.85 -3.58 4.81
N GLY A 132 -21.72 -4.91 4.81
CA GLY A 132 -22.81 -5.81 5.18
C GLY A 132 -23.23 -5.71 6.64
N LYS A 133 -22.34 -5.29 7.53
CA LYS A 133 -22.61 -5.14 8.97
C LYS A 133 -23.28 -3.82 9.34
N GLU A 134 -23.25 -2.85 8.46
CA GLU A 134 -23.81 -1.52 8.71
C GLU A 134 -25.31 -1.42 8.38
N VAL A 135 -25.89 -2.49 7.94
CA VAL A 135 -27.32 -2.52 7.57
C VAL A 135 -28.21 -2.66 8.80
#